data_88dce3c21d133469b24695e31fbbd843
#
_entry.id   88dce3c21d133469b24695e31fbbd843
#
_cell.length_a   1.000
_cell.length_b   1.000
_cell.length_c   1.000
_cell.angle_alpha   90.00
_cell.angle_beta   90.00
_cell.angle_gamma   90.00
#
_symmetry.space_group_name_H-M   'P 1'
#
loop_
_entity.id
_entity.type
_entity.pdbx_description
1 polymer ?
#
loop_
_entity_poly.entity_id
_entity_poly.type
_entity_poly.pdbx_seq_one_letter_code
_entity_poly.pdbx_strand_id
1 'polypeptide(L)'
;LGLAPQVTLQDVDLFPEGQAPLIVCNPPWVPARPSSPIEHAVYDEGSRMLQAFLAGLASHLAPGGEGWLVLSDLAEHLGLRTRAQLLGWIAAGGLRVLERHDVRPVHAKATASGDALQAARAAEVTSLWRLAAA
;
A
#
# COMPACT_ATOMS: atom_id res chain seq x y z
N LEU A 1 -14.12 3.23 23.18
CA LEU A 1 -14.78 3.68 21.96
C LEU A 1 -16.12 2.97 21.80
N GLY A 2 -17.17 3.72 21.47
CA GLY A 2 -18.51 3.16 21.31
C GLY A 2 -18.70 2.21 20.14
N LEU A 3 -17.61 1.93 19.38
CA LEU A 3 -17.64 1.03 18.23
C LEU A 3 -17.13 -0.38 18.53
N ALA A 4 -16.75 -0.68 19.79
CA ALA A 4 -16.16 -1.97 20.14
C ALA A 4 -16.97 -3.19 19.67
N PRO A 5 -18.33 -3.22 19.75
CA PRO A 5 -19.10 -4.36 19.24
C PRO A 5 -19.07 -4.50 17.72
N GLN A 6 -18.69 -3.45 17.00
CA GLN A 6 -18.66 -3.43 15.53
C GLN A 6 -17.27 -3.68 14.97
N VAL A 7 -16.24 -3.72 15.82
CA VAL A 7 -14.84 -3.86 15.42
C VAL A 7 -14.25 -5.07 16.12
N THR A 8 -13.66 -5.96 15.32
CA THR A 8 -12.94 -7.13 15.83
C THR A 8 -11.46 -6.94 15.49
N LEU A 9 -10.62 -7.01 16.53
CA LEU A 9 -9.17 -6.97 16.36
C LEU A 9 -8.63 -8.40 16.28
N GLN A 10 -7.79 -8.66 15.27
CA GLN A 10 -7.18 -9.97 15.09
C GLN A 10 -5.66 -9.79 14.91
N ASP A 11 -4.90 -10.64 15.57
CA ASP A 11 -3.45 -10.72 15.39
C ASP A 11 -3.17 -11.84 14.39
N VAL A 12 -3.07 -11.47 13.11
CA VAL A 12 -2.86 -12.42 12.01
C VAL A 12 -1.77 -11.92 11.09
N ASP A 13 -1.18 -12.84 10.34
CA ASP A 13 -0.20 -12.50 9.32
C ASP A 13 -0.94 -12.04 8.07
N LEU A 14 -1.16 -10.72 7.98
CA LEU A 14 -1.73 -9.96 6.87
C LEU A 14 -3.24 -10.13 6.68
N PHE A 15 -3.75 -11.33 6.39
CA PHE A 15 -5.18 -11.54 6.14
C PHE A 15 -5.82 -12.41 7.22
N PRO A 16 -6.97 -11.97 7.78
CA PRO A 16 -7.84 -12.88 8.54
C PRO A 16 -8.40 -13.96 7.61
N GLU A 17 -8.89 -15.04 8.18
CA GLU A 17 -9.58 -16.08 7.41
C GLU A 17 -10.88 -15.53 6.80
N GLY A 18 -11.26 -16.11 5.65
CA GLY A 18 -12.52 -15.81 4.99
C GLY A 18 -12.39 -14.72 3.92
N GLN A 19 -13.55 -14.23 3.52
CA GLN A 19 -13.68 -13.24 2.46
C GLN A 19 -14.44 -12.01 2.95
N ALA A 20 -14.16 -10.86 2.33
CA ALA A 20 -14.86 -9.63 2.64
C ALA A 20 -15.19 -8.86 1.35
N PRO A 21 -16.29 -8.07 1.37
CA PRO A 21 -16.65 -7.27 0.20
C PRO A 21 -15.74 -6.05 0.00
N LEU A 22 -15.04 -5.62 1.04
CA LEU A 22 -14.07 -4.53 0.96
C LEU A 22 -12.89 -4.83 1.87
N ILE A 23 -11.69 -4.78 1.30
CA ILE A 23 -10.45 -4.90 2.04
C ILE A 23 -9.60 -3.66 1.76
N VAL A 24 -9.18 -2.97 2.83
CA VAL A 24 -8.37 -1.76 2.72
C VAL A 24 -7.00 -2.03 3.28
N CYS A 25 -5.97 -1.62 2.57
CA CYS A 25 -4.58 -1.78 2.99
C CYS A 25 -3.82 -0.48 2.80
N ASN A 26 -3.14 -0.07 3.86
CA ASN A 26 -2.19 1.02 3.83
C ASN A 26 -0.83 0.45 4.29
N PRO A 27 -0.06 -0.14 3.37
CA PRO A 27 1.20 -0.78 3.72
C PRO A 27 2.28 0.27 4.00
N PRO A 28 3.41 -0.13 4.60
CA PRO A 28 4.57 0.75 4.66
C PRO A 28 4.99 1.18 3.25
N TRP A 29 5.33 2.47 3.09
CA TRP A 29 5.53 3.05 1.76
C TRP A 29 6.96 2.99 1.25
N VAL A 30 7.93 2.83 2.13
CA VAL A 30 9.35 2.84 1.78
C VAL A 30 9.90 1.41 1.88
N PRO A 31 10.29 0.78 0.76
CA PRO A 31 10.79 -0.60 0.75
C PRO A 31 12.27 -0.65 1.14
N ALA A 32 12.60 -0.12 2.31
CA ALA A 32 13.95 -0.13 2.86
C ALA A 32 14.00 -1.02 4.10
N ARG A 33 15.22 -1.35 4.52
CA ARG A 33 15.41 -2.16 5.71
C ARG A 33 15.18 -1.30 6.96
N PRO A 34 14.22 -1.68 7.85
CA PRO A 34 14.01 -0.92 9.07
C PRO A 34 15.15 -1.15 10.05
N SER A 35 15.54 -0.09 10.76
CA SER A 35 16.56 -0.15 11.81
C SER A 35 15.97 -0.30 13.22
N SER A 36 14.65 -0.21 13.35
CA SER A 36 13.96 -0.35 14.64
C SER A 36 12.53 -0.88 14.44
N PRO A 37 11.88 -1.42 15.50
CA PRO A 37 10.50 -1.88 15.40
C PRO A 37 9.51 -0.79 14.95
N ILE A 38 9.75 0.47 15.32
CA ILE A 38 8.90 1.59 14.92
C ILE A 38 8.97 1.79 13.41
N GLU A 39 10.15 1.61 12.82
CA GLU A 39 10.34 1.80 11.38
C GLU A 39 9.63 0.74 10.54
N HIS A 40 9.28 -0.42 11.11
CA HIS A 40 8.49 -1.42 10.40
C HIS A 40 7.11 -0.89 9.97
N ALA A 41 6.59 0.14 10.63
CA ALA A 41 5.34 0.77 10.22
C ALA A 41 5.51 1.65 8.98
N VAL A 42 6.75 2.06 8.67
CA VAL A 42 7.06 2.98 7.57
C VAL A 42 7.81 2.29 6.44
N TYR A 43 8.64 1.30 6.78
CA TYR A 43 9.52 0.61 5.83
C TYR A 43 9.04 -0.82 5.58
N ASP A 44 9.07 -1.21 4.32
CA ASP A 44 8.74 -2.57 3.87
C ASP A 44 9.85 -3.07 2.95
N GLU A 45 10.82 -3.74 3.54
CA GLU A 45 12.01 -4.21 2.82
C GLU A 45 11.63 -5.06 1.60
N GLY A 46 12.07 -4.63 0.42
CA GLY A 46 11.78 -5.31 -0.85
C GLY A 46 10.31 -5.26 -1.25
N SER A 47 9.52 -4.38 -0.64
CA SER A 47 8.06 -4.31 -0.85
C SER A 47 7.36 -5.64 -0.53
N ARG A 48 7.88 -6.36 0.46
CA ARG A 48 7.42 -7.71 0.79
C ARG A 48 5.97 -7.77 1.21
N MET A 49 5.54 -6.84 2.08
CA MET A 49 4.15 -6.77 2.53
C MET A 49 3.23 -6.40 1.36
N LEU A 50 3.64 -5.44 0.54
CA LEU A 50 2.87 -5.03 -0.64
C LEU A 50 2.69 -6.20 -1.61
N GLN A 51 3.76 -6.94 -1.90
CA GLN A 51 3.68 -8.11 -2.77
C GLN A 51 2.77 -9.18 -2.19
N ALA A 52 2.89 -9.47 -0.89
CA ALA A 52 2.06 -10.47 -0.22
C ALA A 52 0.58 -10.06 -0.22
N PHE A 53 0.30 -8.77 0.01
CA PHE A 53 -1.07 -8.26 -0.06
C PHE A 53 -1.66 -8.48 -1.46
N LEU A 54 -0.95 -8.09 -2.50
CA LEU A 54 -1.43 -8.22 -3.88
C LEU A 54 -1.56 -9.68 -4.31
N ALA A 55 -0.69 -10.56 -3.82
CA ALA A 55 -0.77 -11.99 -4.13
C ALA A 55 -1.96 -12.68 -3.46
N GLY A 56 -2.35 -12.22 -2.26
CA GLY A 56 -3.41 -12.86 -1.48
C GLY A 56 -4.78 -12.19 -1.60
N LEU A 57 -4.86 -11.00 -2.17
CA LEU A 57 -6.09 -10.21 -2.14
C LEU A 57 -7.27 -10.90 -2.83
N ALA A 58 -7.08 -11.41 -4.04
CA ALA A 58 -8.17 -11.98 -4.82
C ALA A 58 -8.90 -13.11 -4.09
N SER A 59 -8.16 -13.98 -3.40
CA SER A 59 -8.74 -15.12 -2.67
C SER A 59 -9.49 -14.68 -1.40
N HIS A 60 -9.26 -13.46 -0.91
CA HIS A 60 -9.92 -12.92 0.27
C HIS A 60 -11.05 -11.95 -0.07
N LEU A 61 -11.30 -11.69 -1.34
CA LEU A 61 -12.42 -10.85 -1.76
C LEU A 61 -13.67 -11.70 -1.97
N ALA A 62 -14.78 -11.26 -1.38
CA ALA A 62 -16.09 -11.81 -1.69
C ALA A 62 -16.41 -11.56 -3.18
N PRO A 63 -17.31 -12.35 -3.80
CA PRO A 63 -17.70 -12.09 -5.19
C PRO A 63 -18.16 -10.65 -5.39
N GLY A 64 -17.57 -9.97 -6.37
CA GLY A 64 -17.84 -8.54 -6.62
C GLY A 64 -17.18 -7.57 -5.64
N GLY A 65 -16.37 -8.07 -4.73
CA GLY A 65 -15.68 -7.24 -3.74
C GLY A 65 -14.52 -6.46 -4.33
N GLU A 66 -14.05 -5.47 -3.56
CA GLU A 66 -12.93 -4.60 -3.94
C GLU A 66 -11.86 -4.57 -2.87
N GLY A 67 -10.61 -4.50 -3.32
CA GLY A 67 -9.48 -4.17 -2.47
C GLY A 67 -9.04 -2.72 -2.74
N TRP A 68 -8.86 -1.95 -1.68
CA TRP A 68 -8.40 -0.57 -1.78
C TRP A 68 -7.00 -0.47 -1.19
N LEU A 69 -6.06 -0.12 -2.05
CA LEU A 69 -4.65 0.03 -1.68
C LEU A 69 -4.29 1.50 -1.66
N VAL A 70 -3.90 2.01 -0.50
CA VAL A 70 -3.39 3.38 -0.34
C VAL A 70 -1.88 3.29 -0.40
N LEU A 71 -1.26 3.93 -1.39
CA LEU A 71 0.17 3.79 -1.63
C LEU A 71 0.76 5.09 -2.14
N SER A 72 1.89 5.48 -1.55
CA SER A 72 2.71 6.57 -2.06
C SER A 72 3.66 6.05 -3.14
N ASP A 73 3.93 6.87 -4.14
CA ASP A 73 4.96 6.57 -5.13
C ASP A 73 6.36 7.01 -4.69
N LEU A 74 6.53 7.34 -3.41
CA LEU A 74 7.82 7.75 -2.85
C LEU A 74 8.94 6.76 -3.17
N ALA A 75 8.66 5.46 -3.07
CA ALA A 75 9.62 4.41 -3.39
C ALA A 75 10.07 4.46 -4.85
N GLU A 76 9.18 4.84 -5.76
CA GLU A 76 9.52 4.98 -7.18
C GLU A 76 10.48 6.16 -7.38
N HIS A 77 10.23 7.28 -6.72
CA HIS A 77 11.11 8.45 -6.80
C HIS A 77 12.48 8.20 -6.16
N LEU A 78 12.55 7.31 -5.18
CA LEU A 78 13.80 6.91 -4.54
C LEU A 78 14.54 5.79 -5.30
N GLY A 79 13.97 5.27 -6.38
CA GLY A 79 14.58 4.18 -7.14
C GLY A 79 14.51 2.82 -6.46
N LEU A 80 13.62 2.65 -5.47
CA LEU A 80 13.50 1.41 -4.69
C LEU A 80 12.46 0.45 -5.26
N ARG A 81 11.60 0.93 -6.14
CA ARG A 81 10.57 0.17 -6.83
C ARG A 81 10.22 0.90 -8.11
N THR A 82 9.75 0.19 -9.13
CA THR A 82 9.26 0.82 -10.35
C THR A 82 7.75 0.66 -10.47
N ARG A 83 7.11 1.56 -11.24
CA ARG A 83 5.69 1.45 -11.54
C ARG A 83 5.39 0.15 -12.28
N ALA A 84 6.28 -0.27 -13.16
CA ALA A 84 6.13 -1.53 -13.90
C ALA A 84 6.10 -2.74 -12.97
N GLN A 85 6.92 -2.74 -11.92
CA GLN A 85 6.89 -3.78 -10.89
C GLN A 85 5.55 -3.83 -10.18
N LEU A 86 5.04 -2.67 -9.75
CA LEU A 86 3.74 -2.60 -9.07
C LEU A 86 2.62 -3.15 -9.96
N LEU A 87 2.54 -2.70 -11.19
CA LEU A 87 1.52 -3.15 -12.14
C LEU A 87 1.65 -4.65 -12.43
N GLY A 88 2.89 -5.16 -12.51
CA GLY A 88 3.16 -6.58 -12.69
C GLY A 88 2.66 -7.41 -11.51
N TRP A 89 2.86 -6.95 -10.28
CA TRP A 89 2.36 -7.65 -9.09
C TRP A 89 0.84 -7.65 -9.02
N ILE A 90 0.19 -6.56 -9.42
CA ILE A 90 -1.28 -6.49 -9.51
C ILE A 90 -1.78 -7.55 -10.50
N ALA A 91 -1.23 -7.59 -11.69
CA ALA A 91 -1.64 -8.55 -12.72
C ALA A 91 -1.33 -10.00 -12.31
N ALA A 92 -0.14 -10.24 -11.76
CA ALA A 92 0.26 -11.58 -11.30
C ALA A 92 -0.62 -12.09 -10.15
N GLY A 93 -1.18 -11.18 -9.36
CA GLY A 93 -2.13 -11.53 -8.29
C GLY A 93 -3.54 -11.84 -8.77
N GLY A 94 -3.79 -11.83 -10.08
CA GLY A 94 -5.13 -12.05 -10.63
C GLY A 94 -6.07 -10.89 -10.38
N LEU A 95 -5.53 -9.68 -10.35
CA LEU A 95 -6.27 -8.45 -10.05
C LEU A 95 -6.34 -7.55 -11.28
N ARG A 96 -7.34 -6.70 -11.31
CA ARG A 96 -7.44 -5.61 -12.28
C ARG A 96 -7.68 -4.29 -11.56
N VAL A 97 -7.21 -3.21 -12.14
CA VAL A 97 -7.41 -1.86 -11.61
C VAL A 97 -8.77 -1.35 -12.10
N LEU A 98 -9.67 -1.06 -11.16
CA LEU A 98 -10.96 -0.44 -11.47
C LEU A 98 -10.78 1.07 -11.66
N GLU A 99 -10.01 1.68 -10.76
CA GLU A 99 -9.86 3.12 -10.70
C GLU A 99 -8.64 3.47 -9.88
N ARG A 100 -8.04 4.61 -10.14
CA ARG A 100 -6.96 5.18 -9.34
C ARG A 100 -7.26 6.64 -9.06
N HIS A 101 -7.20 7.03 -7.79
CA HIS A 101 -7.34 8.41 -7.36
C HIS A 101 -6.00 8.90 -6.82
N ASP A 102 -5.49 9.97 -7.37
CA ASP A 102 -4.20 10.53 -7.01
C ASP A 102 -4.39 11.81 -6.20
N VAL A 103 -3.62 11.94 -5.12
CA VAL A 103 -3.57 13.14 -4.30
C VAL A 103 -2.10 13.49 -4.10
N ARG A 104 -1.77 14.75 -4.32
CA ARG A 104 -0.43 15.25 -4.05
C ARG A 104 -0.39 15.75 -2.60
N PRO A 105 0.35 15.06 -1.71
CA PRO A 105 0.42 15.49 -0.32
C PRO A 105 1.17 16.81 -0.19
N VAL A 106 0.82 17.58 0.85
CA VAL A 106 1.51 18.82 1.20
C VAL A 106 2.39 18.55 2.41
N HIS A 107 3.70 18.59 2.20
CA HIS A 107 4.67 18.40 3.27
C HIS A 107 5.38 19.73 3.55
N ALA A 108 5.34 20.18 4.80
CA ALA A 108 6.05 21.41 5.20
C ALA A 108 7.55 21.33 4.89
N LYS A 109 8.12 20.14 4.99
CA LYS A 109 9.54 19.91 4.71
C LYS A 109 9.86 19.72 3.23
N ALA A 110 8.87 19.59 2.37
CA ALA A 110 9.09 19.37 0.94
C ALA A 110 9.74 20.56 0.26
N THR A 111 9.65 21.74 0.85
CA THR A 111 10.26 22.97 0.33
C THR A 111 11.68 23.20 0.84
N ALA A 112 12.13 22.43 1.83
CA ALA A 112 13.51 22.54 2.32
C ALA A 112 14.46 21.97 1.28
N SER A 113 15.49 22.70 0.95
CA SER A 113 16.51 22.22 0.02
C SER A 113 17.27 21.05 0.62
N GLY A 114 17.63 20.08 -0.21
CA GLY A 114 18.55 19.20 0.33
C GLY A 114 18.88 17.91 -0.36
N ASP A 115 18.34 16.83 0.14
CA ASP A 115 18.75 15.50 -0.24
C ASP A 115 17.74 14.84 -1.22
N ALA A 116 18.06 13.62 -1.64
CA ALA A 116 17.19 12.86 -2.52
C ALA A 116 15.80 12.60 -1.90
N LEU A 117 15.72 12.48 -0.57
CA LEU A 117 14.46 12.27 0.12
C LEU A 117 13.57 13.52 0.01
N GLN A 118 14.15 14.70 0.12
CA GLN A 118 13.42 15.97 -0.04
C GLN A 118 12.87 16.10 -1.46
N ALA A 119 13.70 15.82 -2.46
CA ALA A 119 13.27 15.86 -3.85
C ALA A 119 12.17 14.83 -4.13
N ALA A 120 12.31 13.63 -3.59
CA ALA A 120 11.31 12.57 -3.73
C ALA A 120 9.98 12.96 -3.06
N ARG A 121 10.01 13.56 -1.88
CA ARG A 121 8.81 14.04 -1.19
C ARG A 121 8.13 15.18 -1.93
N ALA A 122 8.90 16.06 -2.56
CA ALA A 122 8.34 17.14 -3.36
C ALA A 122 7.61 16.62 -4.60
N ALA A 123 8.05 15.49 -5.15
CA ALA A 123 7.44 14.85 -6.32
C ALA A 123 6.35 13.82 -5.96
N GLU A 124 6.23 13.47 -4.69
CA GLU A 124 5.38 12.37 -4.22
C GLU A 124 3.92 12.55 -4.58
N VAL A 125 3.30 11.46 -5.04
CA VAL A 125 1.86 11.35 -5.25
C VAL A 125 1.37 10.15 -4.44
N THR A 126 0.33 10.36 -3.64
CA THR A 126 -0.36 9.27 -2.94
C THR A 126 -1.56 8.85 -3.77
N SER A 127 -1.68 7.55 -4.02
CA SER A 127 -2.75 7.01 -4.84
C SER A 127 -3.61 6.05 -4.05
N LEU A 128 -4.91 6.13 -4.26
CA LEU A 128 -5.84 5.07 -3.89
C LEU A 128 -6.10 4.22 -5.12
N TRP A 129 -5.70 2.97 -5.04
CA TRP A 129 -5.92 1.98 -6.09
C TRP A 129 -7.13 1.14 -5.72
N ARG A 130 -8.18 1.19 -6.53
CA ARG A 130 -9.33 0.30 -6.39
C ARG A 130 -9.10 -0.91 -7.27
N LEU A 131 -9.04 -2.06 -6.64
CA LEU A 131 -8.69 -3.33 -7.28
C LEU A 131 -9.85 -4.33 -7.16
N ALA A 132 -9.98 -5.18 -8.16
CA ALA A 132 -10.93 -6.28 -8.14
C ALA A 132 -10.28 -7.53 -8.71
N ALA A 133 -10.87 -8.69 -8.45
CA ALA A 133 -10.45 -9.93 -9.11
C ALA A 133 -10.67 -9.80 -10.63
N ALA A 134 -9.67 -10.20 -11.38
CA ALA A 134 -9.72 -10.14 -12.84
C ALA A 134 -10.71 -11.18 -13.41
#